data_62172640aa7ec9809b1db6f431288684
#
_entry.id   62172640aa7ec9809b1db6f431288684
#
_cell.length_a   1.000
_cell.length_b   1.000
_cell.length_c   1.000
_cell.angle_alpha   90.00
_cell.angle_beta   90.00
_cell.angle_gamma   90.00
#
_symmetry.space_group_name_H-M   'P 1'
#
loop_
_entity.id
_entity.type
_entity.pdbx_description
1 polymer ?
#
loop_
_entity_poly.entity_id
_entity_poly.type
_entity_poly.pdbx_seq_one_letter_code
_entity_poly.pdbx_strand_id
1 'polypeptide(L)'
;MTISPEDYDIPAHYKHWVGDKAEDHIGPFFFTLEGEHPRTAFRVQEHNCNAHDSVHGGVLMAFADYTLCMGANGGENESVITVSLNSEFTAPAFKDDLIVGKGKVVRRGKSMVFVSCELFANEQVVLMASAVVKLLKKR
;
A
#
# COMPACT_ATOMS: atom_id res chain seq x y z
N MET A 1 12.60 4.53 18.17
CA MET A 1 13.22 4.78 16.86
C MET A 1 12.20 5.24 15.84
N THR A 2 12.49 6.32 15.15
CA THR A 2 11.63 6.85 14.12
C THR A 2 11.94 6.17 12.79
N ILE A 3 10.90 5.69 12.11
CA ILE A 3 11.04 5.11 10.78
C ILE A 3 11.00 6.25 9.76
N SER A 4 12.04 6.36 8.95
CA SER A 4 12.21 7.43 7.99
C SER A 4 12.27 6.89 6.56
N PRO A 5 11.57 7.51 5.59
CA PRO A 5 11.61 7.04 4.20
C PRO A 5 13.01 7.10 3.60
N GLU A 6 13.82 8.05 4.02
CA GLU A 6 15.18 8.22 3.50
C GLU A 6 16.08 7.02 3.81
N ASP A 7 15.83 6.31 4.91
CA ASP A 7 16.56 5.09 5.27
C ASP A 7 16.30 3.95 4.27
N TYR A 8 15.27 4.07 3.45
CA TYR A 8 14.87 3.08 2.45
C TYR A 8 15.00 3.63 1.03
N ASP A 9 15.70 4.74 0.88
CA ASP A 9 15.90 5.41 -0.41
C ASP A 9 14.55 5.75 -1.06
N ILE A 10 13.65 6.30 -0.25
CA ILE A 10 12.33 6.78 -0.65
C ILE A 10 12.31 8.28 -0.43
N PRO A 11 11.70 9.07 -1.36
CA PRO A 11 11.69 10.53 -1.24
C PRO A 11 11.16 11.03 0.11
N ALA A 12 11.78 12.09 0.63
CA ALA A 12 11.54 12.63 1.97
C ALA A 12 10.12 13.13 2.21
N HIS A 13 9.37 13.43 1.15
CA HIS A 13 7.99 13.90 1.29
C HIS A 13 6.99 12.79 1.63
N TYR A 14 7.40 11.52 1.48
CA TYR A 14 6.59 10.39 1.94
C TYR A 14 6.57 10.34 3.46
N LYS A 15 5.45 9.89 4.02
CA LYS A 15 5.23 9.81 5.46
C LYS A 15 5.03 8.37 5.90
N HIS A 16 5.31 8.12 7.16
CA HIS A 16 5.10 6.83 7.81
C HIS A 16 3.86 6.89 8.70
N TRP A 17 3.00 5.88 8.58
CA TRP A 17 1.83 5.74 9.46
C TRP A 17 2.27 4.96 10.71
N VAL A 18 2.32 5.66 11.84
CA VAL A 18 2.82 5.08 13.09
C VAL A 18 1.77 4.17 13.73
N GLY A 19 2.20 3.00 14.19
CA GLY A 19 1.39 2.14 15.04
C GLY A 19 0.95 0.81 14.42
N ASP A 20 1.21 0.58 13.14
CA ASP A 20 0.90 -0.69 12.51
C ASP A 20 2.15 -1.57 12.49
N LYS A 21 2.20 -2.50 13.45
CA LYS A 21 3.36 -3.36 13.66
C LYS A 21 3.58 -4.34 12.51
N ALA A 22 2.50 -4.86 11.94
CA ALA A 22 2.59 -5.81 10.82
C ALA A 22 3.15 -5.13 9.59
N GLU A 23 2.63 -3.95 9.26
CA GLU A 23 3.12 -3.17 8.12
C GLU A 23 4.58 -2.78 8.30
N ASP A 24 4.96 -2.37 9.49
CA ASP A 24 6.35 -2.00 9.79
C ASP A 24 7.29 -3.19 9.66
N HIS A 25 6.84 -4.37 10.05
CA HIS A 25 7.64 -5.59 9.96
C HIS A 25 7.81 -6.08 8.51
N ILE A 26 6.73 -6.02 7.74
CA ILE A 26 6.74 -6.44 6.33
C ILE A 26 7.43 -5.40 5.46
N GLY A 27 7.15 -4.12 5.68
CA GLY A 27 7.67 -3.00 4.91
C GLY A 27 9.01 -2.46 5.42
N PRO A 28 9.05 -1.29 6.02
CA PRO A 28 7.91 -0.41 6.28
C PRO A 28 7.32 0.20 5.01
N PHE A 29 6.04 0.57 5.10
CA PHE A 29 5.31 1.21 4.02
C PHE A 29 5.17 2.71 4.27
N PHE A 30 5.11 3.48 3.20
CA PHE A 30 5.04 4.94 3.26
C PHE A 30 3.96 5.46 2.34
N PHE A 31 3.46 6.66 2.62
CA PHE A 31 2.44 7.30 1.82
C PHE A 31 2.73 8.78 1.62
N THR A 32 2.13 9.36 0.60
CA THR A 32 2.09 10.81 0.40
C THR A 32 0.70 11.22 -0.08
N LEU A 33 0.29 12.39 0.35
CA LEU A 33 -0.96 13.02 -0.09
C LEU A 33 -0.71 14.13 -1.10
N GLU A 34 0.54 14.31 -1.51
CA GLU A 34 0.87 15.29 -2.55
C GLU A 34 0.32 14.81 -3.89
N GLY A 35 -0.34 15.71 -4.62
CA GLY A 35 -0.98 15.39 -5.87
C GLY A 35 -2.48 15.14 -5.72
N GLU A 36 -3.10 14.67 -6.78
CA GLU A 36 -4.56 14.51 -6.87
C GLU A 36 -5.08 13.32 -6.06
N HIS A 37 -4.28 12.27 -5.96
CA HIS A 37 -4.65 11.05 -5.25
C HIS A 37 -3.53 10.59 -4.33
N PRO A 38 -3.85 9.91 -3.21
CA PRO A 38 -2.83 9.33 -2.35
C PRO A 38 -1.95 8.34 -3.11
N ARG A 39 -0.67 8.34 -2.79
CA ARG A 39 0.31 7.39 -3.32
C ARG A 39 1.01 6.71 -2.17
N THR A 40 1.48 5.50 -2.43
CA THR A 40 2.19 4.69 -1.45
C THR A 40 3.51 4.21 -2.04
N ALA A 41 4.45 3.87 -1.18
CA ALA A 41 5.74 3.35 -1.63
C ALA A 41 6.36 2.42 -0.60
N PHE A 42 7.07 1.40 -1.07
CA PHE A 42 8.00 0.67 -0.23
C PHE A 42 9.16 0.15 -1.07
N ARG A 43 10.32 0.01 -0.40
CA ARG A 43 11.53 -0.53 -1.03
C ARG A 43 11.61 -2.02 -0.72
N VAL A 44 11.72 -2.84 -1.77
CA VAL A 44 11.80 -4.29 -1.62
C VAL A 44 13.13 -4.67 -0.98
N GLN A 45 13.06 -5.42 0.11
CA GLN A 45 14.22 -5.94 0.83
C GLN A 45 14.31 -7.45 0.63
N GLU A 46 15.48 -8.01 0.94
CA GLU A 46 15.72 -9.45 0.76
C GLU A 46 14.66 -10.31 1.45
N HIS A 47 14.27 -9.94 2.68
CA HIS A 47 13.27 -10.72 3.43
C HIS A 47 11.83 -10.60 2.86
N ASN A 48 11.61 -9.75 1.87
CA ASN A 48 10.35 -9.66 1.16
C ASN A 48 10.26 -10.64 -0.01
N CYS A 49 11.36 -11.30 -0.35
CA CYS A 49 11.48 -12.12 -1.55
C CYS A 49 11.22 -13.60 -1.26
N ASN A 50 10.69 -14.27 -2.27
CA ASN A 50 10.48 -15.72 -2.24
C ASN A 50 11.73 -16.48 -2.71
N ALA A 51 11.62 -17.81 -2.88
CA ALA A 51 12.73 -18.65 -3.30
C ALA A 51 13.23 -18.36 -4.72
N HIS A 52 12.48 -17.59 -5.51
CA HIS A 52 12.86 -17.20 -6.88
C HIS A 52 13.44 -15.79 -6.95
N ASP A 53 13.77 -15.21 -5.80
CA ASP A 53 14.28 -13.82 -5.66
C ASP A 53 13.31 -12.73 -6.15
N SER A 54 12.04 -13.06 -6.33
CA SER A 54 11.00 -12.08 -6.60
C SER A 54 10.20 -11.81 -5.33
N VAL A 55 9.52 -10.67 -5.29
CA VAL A 55 8.70 -10.29 -4.13
C VAL A 55 7.63 -11.34 -3.90
N HIS A 56 7.52 -11.82 -2.66
CA HIS A 56 6.48 -12.77 -2.29
C HIS A 56 5.10 -12.16 -2.52
N GLY A 57 4.20 -12.93 -3.14
CA GLY A 57 2.86 -12.44 -3.45
C GLY A 57 2.10 -11.93 -2.23
N GLY A 58 2.28 -12.58 -1.08
CA GLY A 58 1.67 -12.12 0.16
C GLY A 58 2.15 -10.74 0.61
N VAL A 59 3.41 -10.41 0.34
CA VAL A 59 3.96 -9.08 0.64
C VAL A 59 3.32 -8.04 -0.26
N LEU A 60 3.20 -8.32 -1.56
CA LEU A 60 2.52 -7.40 -2.49
C LEU A 60 1.05 -7.21 -2.10
N MET A 61 0.37 -8.27 -1.65
CA MET A 61 -1.02 -8.16 -1.19
C MET A 61 -1.13 -7.31 0.07
N ALA A 62 -0.19 -7.44 1.01
CA ALA A 62 -0.17 -6.61 2.21
C ALA A 62 0.01 -5.13 1.84
N PHE A 63 0.90 -4.84 0.90
CA PHE A 63 1.10 -3.48 0.42
C PHE A 63 -0.10 -2.97 -0.38
N ALA A 64 -0.74 -3.84 -1.15
CA ALA A 64 -1.98 -3.49 -1.85
C ALA A 64 -3.08 -3.12 -0.86
N ASP A 65 -3.24 -3.89 0.22
CA ASP A 65 -4.21 -3.59 1.27
C ASP A 65 -3.94 -2.22 1.90
N TYR A 66 -2.68 -1.94 2.22
CA TYR A 66 -2.27 -0.62 2.72
C TYR A 66 -2.65 0.50 1.74
N THR A 67 -2.36 0.30 0.44
CA THR A 67 -2.67 1.28 -0.61
C THR A 67 -4.17 1.51 -0.75
N LEU A 68 -4.96 0.44 -0.71
CA LEU A 68 -6.41 0.51 -0.81
C LEU A 68 -7.02 1.23 0.40
N CYS A 69 -6.55 0.93 1.60
CA CYS A 69 -7.00 1.58 2.82
C CYS A 69 -6.63 3.07 2.83
N MET A 70 -5.43 3.40 2.37
CA MET A 70 -4.97 4.78 2.27
C MET A 70 -5.83 5.55 1.26
N GLY A 71 -6.20 4.92 0.15
CA GLY A 71 -7.12 5.49 -0.82
C GLY A 71 -8.51 5.72 -0.22
N ALA A 72 -9.00 4.78 0.59
CA ALA A 72 -10.31 4.87 1.20
C ALA A 72 -10.42 6.00 2.22
N ASN A 73 -9.39 6.18 3.07
CA ASN A 73 -9.44 7.20 4.12
C ASN A 73 -8.78 8.53 3.71
N GLY A 74 -8.12 8.57 2.54
CA GLY A 74 -7.44 9.77 2.06
C GLY A 74 -6.31 10.24 2.96
N GLY A 75 -5.74 9.33 3.76
CA GLY A 75 -4.71 9.68 4.73
C GLY A 75 -5.26 10.37 5.98
N GLU A 76 -6.57 10.48 6.09
CA GLU A 76 -7.22 11.04 7.27
C GLU A 76 -7.29 10.02 8.41
N ASN A 77 -7.65 10.51 9.59
CA ASN A 77 -7.65 9.69 10.80
C ASN A 77 -8.95 8.88 10.96
N GLU A 78 -9.48 8.35 9.87
CA GLU A 78 -10.62 7.44 9.90
C GLU A 78 -10.14 6.01 10.00
N SER A 79 -10.68 5.27 10.95
CA SER A 79 -10.40 3.84 11.04
C SER A 79 -11.17 3.10 9.95
N VAL A 80 -10.48 2.24 9.23
CA VAL A 80 -11.06 1.42 8.17
C VAL A 80 -10.67 -0.03 8.38
N ILE A 81 -11.50 -0.93 7.85
CA ILE A 81 -11.20 -2.36 7.86
C ILE A 81 -11.55 -2.95 6.51
N THR A 82 -10.65 -3.74 5.95
CA THR A 82 -10.87 -4.39 4.67
C THR A 82 -11.84 -5.55 4.84
N VAL A 83 -12.92 -5.53 4.06
CA VAL A 83 -13.94 -6.59 4.08
C VAL A 83 -13.62 -7.65 3.03
N SER A 84 -13.19 -7.22 1.86
CA SER A 84 -12.90 -8.11 0.73
C SER A 84 -11.82 -7.48 -0.12
N LEU A 85 -10.88 -8.30 -0.58
CA LEU A 85 -9.80 -7.86 -1.46
C LEU A 85 -9.59 -8.90 -2.54
N ASN A 86 -9.57 -8.46 -3.80
CA ASN A 86 -9.26 -9.28 -4.95
C ASN A 86 -8.05 -8.69 -5.66
N SER A 87 -7.12 -9.55 -6.07
CA SER A 87 -5.91 -9.09 -6.73
C SER A 87 -5.49 -10.02 -7.84
N GLU A 88 -4.84 -9.46 -8.86
CA GLU A 88 -4.16 -10.18 -9.93
C GLU A 88 -2.70 -9.75 -9.96
N PHE A 89 -1.80 -10.72 -9.97
CA PHE A 89 -0.37 -10.49 -10.11
C PHE A 89 -0.05 -10.43 -11.61
N THR A 90 0.46 -9.29 -12.06
CA THR A 90 0.63 -9.05 -13.49
C THR A 90 2.08 -9.15 -13.96
N ALA A 91 3.05 -8.93 -13.08
CA ALA A 91 4.48 -9.02 -13.40
C ALA A 91 5.29 -9.18 -12.11
N PRO A 92 6.50 -9.75 -12.17
CA PRO A 92 7.34 -9.87 -10.99
C PRO A 92 8.00 -8.53 -10.63
N ALA A 93 8.29 -8.36 -9.35
CA ALA A 93 9.16 -7.30 -8.85
C ALA A 93 10.27 -7.96 -8.05
N PHE A 94 11.38 -7.27 -7.87
CA PHE A 94 12.61 -7.86 -7.35
C PHE A 94 13.21 -7.04 -6.22
N LYS A 95 14.17 -7.62 -5.51
CA LYS A 95 14.93 -6.94 -4.48
C LYS A 95 15.46 -5.59 -5.00
N ASP A 96 15.41 -4.58 -4.14
CA ASP A 96 15.82 -3.20 -4.39
C ASP A 96 14.88 -2.39 -5.29
N ASP A 97 13.85 -3.01 -5.87
CA ASP A 97 12.82 -2.26 -6.59
C ASP A 97 12.05 -1.35 -5.65
N LEU A 98 11.67 -0.18 -6.14
CA LEU A 98 10.72 0.68 -5.47
C LEU A 98 9.32 0.36 -5.99
N ILE A 99 8.46 -0.11 -5.10
CA ILE A 99 7.06 -0.37 -5.45
C ILE A 99 6.26 0.87 -5.10
N VAL A 100 5.54 1.40 -6.08
CA VAL A 100 4.68 2.57 -5.91
C VAL A 100 3.23 2.14 -6.11
N GLY A 101 2.37 2.49 -5.16
CA GLY A 101 0.94 2.20 -5.23
C GLY A 101 0.15 3.46 -5.58
N LYS A 102 -0.89 3.26 -6.40
CA LYS A 102 -1.84 4.31 -6.75
C LYS A 102 -3.23 3.79 -6.48
N GLY A 103 -3.89 4.37 -5.47
CA GLY A 103 -5.23 4.00 -5.08
C GLY A 103 -6.24 5.06 -5.48
N LYS A 104 -7.46 4.63 -5.77
CA LYS A 104 -8.55 5.55 -6.03
C LYS A 104 -9.87 5.01 -5.52
N VAL A 105 -10.74 5.92 -5.08
CA VAL A 105 -12.10 5.57 -4.71
C VAL A 105 -12.93 5.39 -5.98
N VAL A 106 -13.56 4.22 -6.11
CA VAL A 106 -14.52 3.96 -7.18
C VAL A 106 -15.89 4.49 -6.77
N ARG A 107 -16.28 4.22 -5.53
CA ARG A 107 -17.55 4.70 -4.97
C ARG A 107 -17.47 4.74 -3.46
N ARG A 108 -17.95 5.82 -2.88
CA ARG A 108 -18.06 5.97 -1.42
C ARG A 108 -19.53 5.88 -1.02
N GLY A 109 -19.87 4.88 -0.21
CA GLY A 109 -21.17 4.75 0.43
C GLY A 109 -21.13 5.32 1.85
N LYS A 110 -22.21 5.10 2.60
CA LYS A 110 -22.30 5.56 4.00
C LYS A 110 -21.29 4.90 4.92
N SER A 111 -21.08 3.59 4.77
CA SER A 111 -20.20 2.82 5.64
C SER A 111 -19.20 1.98 4.84
N MET A 112 -19.40 1.83 3.55
CA MET A 112 -18.54 1.04 2.67
C MET A 112 -17.91 1.94 1.61
N VAL A 113 -16.64 1.71 1.34
CA VAL A 113 -15.91 2.39 0.27
C VAL A 113 -15.41 1.32 -0.69
N PHE A 114 -15.69 1.50 -1.97
CA PHE A 114 -15.19 0.63 -3.03
C PHE A 114 -13.96 1.30 -3.62
N VAL A 115 -12.83 0.62 -3.53
CA VAL A 115 -11.52 1.18 -3.91
C VAL A 115 -10.81 0.26 -4.88
N SER A 116 -9.95 0.82 -5.71
CA SER A 116 -9.08 0.05 -6.58
C SER A 116 -7.67 0.61 -6.50
N CYS A 117 -6.69 -0.21 -6.84
CA CYS A 117 -5.31 0.25 -6.92
C CYS A 117 -4.51 -0.53 -7.95
N GLU A 118 -3.41 0.08 -8.36
CA GLU A 118 -2.36 -0.56 -9.14
C GLU A 118 -1.04 -0.35 -8.42
N LEU A 119 -0.21 -1.40 -8.39
CA LEU A 119 1.15 -1.33 -7.87
C LEU A 119 2.12 -1.38 -9.04
N PHE A 120 3.12 -0.51 -9.02
CA PHE A 120 4.09 -0.35 -10.10
C PHE A 120 5.50 -0.61 -9.59
N ALA A 121 6.31 -1.27 -10.42
CA ALA A 121 7.76 -1.33 -10.27
C ALA A 121 8.36 -0.93 -11.62
N ASN A 122 9.26 0.05 -11.63
CA ASN A 122 9.90 0.52 -12.87
C ASN A 122 8.87 0.86 -13.97
N GLU A 123 7.79 1.54 -13.58
CA GLU A 123 6.70 1.96 -14.48
C GLU A 123 5.85 0.81 -15.06
N GLN A 124 6.11 -0.42 -14.62
CA GLN A 124 5.32 -1.58 -15.02
C GLN A 124 4.35 -1.96 -13.90
N VAL A 125 3.10 -2.26 -14.25
CA VAL A 125 2.13 -2.75 -13.28
C VAL A 125 2.53 -4.16 -12.86
N VAL A 126 2.69 -4.37 -11.56
CA VAL A 126 3.03 -5.68 -10.99
C VAL A 126 1.86 -6.33 -10.27
N LEU A 127 0.86 -5.54 -9.91
CA LEU A 127 -0.36 -6.03 -9.28
C LEU A 127 -1.49 -5.04 -9.51
N MET A 128 -2.69 -5.54 -9.78
CA MET A 128 -3.92 -4.75 -9.73
C MET A 128 -4.81 -5.35 -8.65
N ALA A 129 -5.52 -4.49 -7.91
CA ALA A 129 -6.41 -4.95 -6.86
C ALA A 129 -7.64 -4.06 -6.74
N SER A 130 -8.69 -4.65 -6.18
CA SER A 130 -9.88 -3.92 -5.78
C SER A 130 -10.34 -4.44 -4.43
N ALA A 131 -11.00 -3.59 -3.66
CA ALA A 131 -11.45 -3.96 -2.33
C ALA A 131 -12.73 -3.26 -1.95
N VAL A 132 -13.41 -3.87 -1.00
CA VAL A 132 -14.48 -3.24 -0.24
C VAL A 132 -13.92 -2.98 1.15
N VAL A 133 -13.94 -1.73 1.57
CA VAL A 133 -13.41 -1.28 2.86
C VAL A 133 -14.54 -0.69 3.67
N LYS A 134 -14.64 -1.07 4.92
CA LYS A 134 -15.66 -0.56 5.84
C LYS A 134 -15.09 0.58 6.68
N LEU A 135 -15.83 1.68 6.73
CA LEU A 135 -15.53 2.78 7.63
C LEU A 135 -16.03 2.43 9.02
N LEU A 136 -15.16 2.48 10.02
CA LEU A 136 -15.55 2.23 11.40
C LEU A 136 -16.00 3.53 12.03
N LYS A 137 -17.13 3.48 12.74
CA LYS A 137 -17.64 4.65 13.44
C LYS A 137 -16.71 5.01 14.60
N LYS A 138 -16.45 6.29 14.77
CA LYS A 138 -15.78 6.79 15.98
C LYS A 138 -16.68 6.49 17.19
N ARG A 139 -16.07 5.92 18.19
CA ARG A 139 -16.73 5.72 19.47
C ARG A 139 -16.64 6.97 20.32
#